data_856da1f21de82b321b671c08494ebf74
#
_entry.id   856da1f21de82b321b671c08494ebf74
#
_cell.length_a   1.000
_cell.length_b   1.000
_cell.length_c   1.000
_cell.angle_alpha   90.00
_cell.angle_beta   90.00
_cell.angle_gamma   90.00
#
_symmetry.space_group_name_H-M   'P 1'
#
loop_
_entity.id
_entity.type
_entity.pdbx_description
1 polymer ?
#
loop_
_entity_poly.entity_id
_entity_poly.type
_entity_poly.pdbx_seq_one_letter_code
_entity_poly.pdbx_strand_id
1 'polypeptide(L)'
;MHHRLQVTPNGRFLQYADGAPFFYLGDTAWELFHRLDLDEATRYLTNRAAKGFTVIQAVVLGELAGLDTPNANGDRPLIDNDPTRPNEAYFRHVDAVTAKANELGLVMGMLPTWGSYWKSTGLNANPIFTPDSARVYGRFLGERYRESGLIWILGGDRNAIDAGERAIIESMAQGLAAGDGGAHLKTYHPIGPGRSAEIFPAADWLDFHMCQTSHGAHDHDNGLLVEADYALEPPMPTVDGEPRYETIPVGFYFQNQNRYDRFDAYDVRQAAYWAMLAGACGHTYGNNNVWQMWMPDRAPVLHADIPWYEALDHPGAFQMGLLRRIFEAYDYQQLRPTADFVVDGPRHGGAKIRAARAADGSFAFVYSPRGAAITVARSQLKGTRVKEIWFDPRYGSLHHIHTSDNGAFQTYTPPTSGRGNDWLLILDGCDA
;
A
#
# COMPACT_ATOMS: atom_id res chain seq x y z
N MET A 1 -11.60 -8.72 -19.19
CA MET A 1 -10.27 -8.31 -19.75
C MET A 1 -9.71 -7.01 -19.17
N HIS A 2 -10.35 -6.40 -18.15
CA HIS A 2 -10.00 -5.06 -17.67
C HIS A 2 -9.08 -5.01 -16.44
N HIS A 3 -8.42 -6.11 -16.06
CA HIS A 3 -7.67 -6.15 -14.80
C HIS A 3 -6.16 -6.40 -14.96
N ARG A 4 -5.66 -6.53 -16.19
CA ARG A 4 -4.21 -6.68 -16.39
C ARG A 4 -3.52 -5.35 -16.23
N LEU A 5 -2.52 -5.34 -15.38
CA LEU A 5 -1.72 -4.16 -15.08
C LEU A 5 -0.34 -4.27 -15.73
N GLN A 6 0.25 -3.13 -16.00
CA GLN A 6 1.62 -3.00 -16.48
C GLN A 6 2.27 -1.75 -15.90
N VAL A 7 3.58 -1.71 -15.92
CA VAL A 7 4.35 -0.52 -15.57
C VAL A 7 4.25 0.49 -16.72
N THR A 8 4.09 1.76 -16.38
CA THR A 8 4.08 2.85 -17.37
C THR A 8 5.42 2.97 -18.10
N PRO A 9 5.46 3.50 -19.34
CA PRO A 9 6.70 3.62 -20.11
C PRO A 9 7.81 4.44 -19.43
N ASN A 10 7.45 5.35 -18.52
CA ASN A 10 8.41 6.13 -17.73
C ASN A 10 8.95 5.40 -16.50
N GLY A 11 8.49 4.16 -16.23
CA GLY A 11 8.94 3.36 -15.10
C GLY A 11 8.51 3.87 -13.73
N ARG A 12 7.54 4.79 -13.62
CA ARG A 12 7.22 5.44 -12.33
C ARG A 12 5.85 5.11 -11.76
N PHE A 13 4.93 4.60 -12.60
CA PHE A 13 3.55 4.35 -12.21
C PHE A 13 3.05 3.01 -12.74
N LEU A 14 1.85 2.65 -12.34
CA LEU A 14 1.12 1.51 -12.86
C LEU A 14 -0.03 2.00 -13.76
N GLN A 15 -0.39 1.19 -14.75
CA GLN A 15 -1.51 1.45 -15.64
C GLN A 15 -2.17 0.15 -16.03
N TYR A 16 -3.40 0.20 -16.50
CA TYR A 16 -4.06 -0.93 -17.15
C TYR A 16 -3.41 -1.23 -18.49
N ALA A 17 -3.63 -2.43 -19.02
CA ALA A 17 -3.08 -2.85 -20.31
C ALA A 17 -3.54 -1.98 -21.49
N ASP A 18 -4.67 -1.28 -21.38
CA ASP A 18 -5.19 -0.31 -22.36
C ASP A 18 -4.57 1.09 -22.23
N GLY A 19 -3.66 1.29 -21.26
CA GLY A 19 -3.00 2.55 -21.00
C GLY A 19 -3.70 3.48 -20.01
N ALA A 20 -4.89 3.13 -19.53
CA ALA A 20 -5.57 3.93 -18.50
C ALA A 20 -4.79 3.91 -17.17
N PRO A 21 -4.67 5.05 -16.47
CA PRO A 21 -3.97 5.12 -15.19
C PRO A 21 -4.55 4.16 -14.15
N PHE A 22 -3.68 3.50 -13.39
CA PHE A 22 -4.06 2.70 -12.24
C PHE A 22 -3.48 3.30 -10.97
N PHE A 23 -4.34 3.82 -10.10
CA PHE A 23 -3.96 4.30 -8.79
C PHE A 23 -3.96 3.13 -7.80
N TYR A 24 -2.78 2.74 -7.30
CA TYR A 24 -2.68 1.69 -6.29
C TYR A 24 -3.10 2.27 -4.93
N LEU A 25 -4.33 2.02 -4.51
CA LEU A 25 -4.80 2.25 -3.15
C LEU A 25 -5.15 0.91 -2.53
N GLY A 26 -4.20 0.38 -1.74
CA GLY A 26 -4.32 -0.92 -1.09
C GLY A 26 -5.02 -0.86 0.27
N ASP A 27 -5.70 -1.96 0.63
CA ASP A 27 -6.10 -2.26 2.01
C ASP A 27 -5.51 -3.59 2.46
N THR A 28 -5.12 -3.68 3.73
CA THR A 28 -4.49 -4.87 4.29
C THR A 28 -5.52 -5.77 4.93
N ALA A 29 -5.64 -7.00 4.43
CA ALA A 29 -6.56 -8.03 4.88
C ALA A 29 -5.88 -9.40 4.92
N TRP A 30 -4.79 -9.53 5.70
CA TRP A 30 -3.95 -10.73 5.68
C TRP A 30 -4.73 -12.03 5.90
N GLU A 31 -5.75 -12.02 6.76
CA GLU A 31 -6.56 -13.20 7.12
C GLU A 31 -7.87 -13.35 6.32
N LEU A 32 -8.03 -12.63 5.20
CA LEU A 32 -9.27 -12.63 4.40
C LEU A 32 -9.73 -14.02 4.01
N PHE A 33 -8.85 -14.82 3.40
CA PHE A 33 -9.17 -16.18 2.93
C PHE A 33 -9.30 -17.22 4.06
N HIS A 34 -8.66 -16.93 5.17
CA HIS A 34 -8.59 -17.85 6.30
C HIS A 34 -9.75 -17.66 7.30
N ARG A 35 -10.09 -16.39 7.60
CA ARG A 35 -11.00 -16.08 8.72
C ARG A 35 -12.41 -15.68 8.32
N LEU A 36 -12.64 -15.30 7.08
CA LEU A 36 -13.98 -14.92 6.62
C LEU A 36 -14.59 -16.00 5.75
N ASP A 37 -15.91 -16.20 5.90
CA ASP A 37 -16.69 -16.90 4.89
C ASP A 37 -16.97 -15.99 3.68
N LEU A 38 -17.71 -16.50 2.68
CA LEU A 38 -17.94 -15.73 1.45
C LEU A 38 -18.85 -14.51 1.66
N ASP A 39 -19.82 -14.59 2.56
CA ASP A 39 -20.74 -13.49 2.85
C ASP A 39 -20.00 -12.37 3.61
N GLU A 40 -19.20 -12.73 4.60
CA GLU A 40 -18.33 -11.82 5.35
C GLU A 40 -17.28 -11.17 4.44
N ALA A 41 -16.62 -11.96 3.59
CA ALA A 41 -15.68 -11.47 2.60
C ALA A 41 -16.35 -10.52 1.60
N THR A 42 -17.56 -10.82 1.14
CA THR A 42 -18.36 -9.94 0.28
C THR A 42 -18.68 -8.62 0.98
N ARG A 43 -19.06 -8.63 2.25
CA ARG A 43 -19.27 -7.41 3.04
C ARG A 43 -18.02 -6.55 3.12
N TYR A 44 -16.87 -7.16 3.44
CA TYR A 44 -15.58 -6.49 3.48
C TYR A 44 -15.23 -5.85 2.13
N LEU A 45 -15.23 -6.64 1.06
CA LEU A 45 -14.86 -6.19 -0.29
C LEU A 45 -15.77 -5.08 -0.80
N THR A 46 -17.10 -5.19 -0.58
CA THR A 46 -18.07 -4.14 -0.96
C THR A 46 -17.80 -2.83 -0.22
N ASN A 47 -17.50 -2.89 1.08
CA ASN A 47 -17.15 -1.70 1.87
C ASN A 47 -15.89 -1.03 1.33
N ARG A 48 -14.84 -1.81 1.00
CA ARG A 48 -13.58 -1.28 0.46
C ARG A 48 -13.75 -0.69 -0.92
N ALA A 49 -14.45 -1.36 -1.81
CA ALA A 49 -14.77 -0.82 -3.15
C ALA A 49 -15.55 0.51 -3.07
N ALA A 50 -16.56 0.58 -2.19
CA ALA A 50 -17.35 1.81 -1.99
C ALA A 50 -16.52 2.99 -1.44
N LYS A 51 -15.44 2.72 -0.68
CA LYS A 51 -14.51 3.73 -0.19
C LYS A 51 -13.43 4.11 -1.19
N GLY A 52 -13.38 3.45 -2.36
CA GLY A 52 -12.45 3.78 -3.44
C GLY A 52 -11.12 3.05 -3.37
N PHE A 53 -10.98 2.00 -2.58
CA PHE A 53 -9.83 1.10 -2.66
C PHE A 53 -9.76 0.42 -4.03
N THR A 54 -8.54 0.08 -4.48
CA THR A 54 -8.30 -0.57 -5.77
C THR A 54 -7.61 -1.92 -5.62
N VAL A 55 -6.88 -2.11 -4.53
CA VAL A 55 -6.14 -3.34 -4.24
C VAL A 55 -6.51 -3.87 -2.86
N ILE A 56 -6.66 -5.19 -2.74
CA ILE A 56 -6.78 -5.87 -1.45
C ILE A 56 -5.60 -6.80 -1.28
N GLN A 57 -4.74 -6.53 -0.31
CA GLN A 57 -3.62 -7.40 0.05
C GLN A 57 -4.10 -8.52 0.97
N ALA A 58 -3.98 -9.78 0.54
CA ALA A 58 -4.43 -10.95 1.29
C ALA A 58 -3.47 -12.13 1.11
N VAL A 59 -3.36 -12.98 2.14
CA VAL A 59 -2.42 -14.11 2.17
C VAL A 59 -3.14 -15.42 1.95
N VAL A 60 -2.68 -16.23 0.99
CA VAL A 60 -3.28 -17.55 0.69
C VAL A 60 -3.00 -18.53 1.82
N LEU A 61 -1.74 -18.64 2.27
CA LEU A 61 -1.39 -19.41 3.47
C LEU A 61 -1.25 -18.43 4.65
N GLY A 62 -2.35 -18.18 5.36
CA GLY A 62 -2.51 -17.10 6.35
C GLY A 62 -1.48 -17.12 7.48
N GLU A 63 -1.17 -15.95 8.03
CA GLU A 63 -0.17 -15.77 9.08
C GLU A 63 -0.57 -16.46 10.39
N LEU A 64 -1.84 -16.33 10.78
CA LEU A 64 -2.31 -16.70 12.10
C LEU A 64 -2.72 -18.18 12.13
N ALA A 65 -1.69 -19.06 12.12
CA ALA A 65 -1.85 -20.51 12.12
C ALA A 65 -2.64 -21.06 10.91
N GLY A 66 -2.57 -20.39 9.75
CA GLY A 66 -3.35 -20.73 8.56
C GLY A 66 -3.04 -22.09 7.93
N LEU A 67 -1.95 -22.78 8.31
CA LEU A 67 -1.69 -24.17 7.94
C LEU A 67 -2.41 -25.17 8.83
N ASP A 68 -2.54 -24.86 10.12
CA ASP A 68 -2.98 -25.81 11.15
C ASP A 68 -4.43 -25.59 11.56
N THR A 69 -4.92 -24.37 11.47
CA THR A 69 -6.31 -24.00 11.73
C THR A 69 -7.08 -23.98 10.41
N PRO A 70 -8.22 -24.66 10.30
CA PRO A 70 -9.06 -24.58 9.12
C PRO A 70 -9.59 -23.16 8.87
N ASN A 71 -9.91 -22.84 7.62
CA ASN A 71 -10.61 -21.60 7.28
C ASN A 71 -12.06 -21.60 7.80
N ALA A 72 -12.79 -20.51 7.58
CA ALA A 72 -14.19 -20.38 8.02
C ALA A 72 -15.13 -21.48 7.49
N ASN A 73 -14.75 -22.20 6.43
CA ASN A 73 -15.51 -23.32 5.86
C ASN A 73 -15.07 -24.70 6.41
N GLY A 74 -14.08 -24.75 7.28
CA GLY A 74 -13.54 -26.00 7.85
C GLY A 74 -12.42 -26.65 7.04
N ASP A 75 -11.87 -25.97 6.04
CA ASP A 75 -10.85 -26.49 5.12
C ASP A 75 -9.46 -25.99 5.48
N ARG A 76 -8.45 -26.87 5.48
CA ARG A 76 -7.02 -26.49 5.52
C ARG A 76 -6.47 -26.28 4.11
N PRO A 77 -5.49 -25.38 3.90
CA PRO A 77 -5.04 -25.05 2.56
C PRO A 77 -4.26 -26.15 1.86
N LEU A 78 -3.56 -26.99 2.61
CA LEU A 78 -2.69 -28.04 2.10
C LEU A 78 -3.04 -29.40 2.75
N ILE A 79 -2.86 -30.48 2.00
CA ILE A 79 -2.94 -31.84 2.53
C ILE A 79 -1.58 -32.16 3.16
N ASP A 80 -1.59 -32.53 4.44
CA ASP A 80 -0.40 -32.87 5.24
C ASP A 80 0.66 -31.73 5.28
N ASN A 81 0.24 -30.48 5.16
CA ASN A 81 1.10 -29.30 5.04
C ASN A 81 2.12 -29.38 3.89
N ASP A 82 1.86 -30.17 2.86
CA ASP A 82 2.71 -30.32 1.68
C ASP A 82 2.32 -29.28 0.61
N PRO A 83 3.19 -28.30 0.27
CA PRO A 83 2.90 -27.28 -0.75
C PRO A 83 2.62 -27.85 -2.14
N THR A 84 3.03 -29.09 -2.42
CA THR A 84 2.76 -29.76 -3.71
C THR A 84 1.37 -30.41 -3.75
N ARG A 85 0.64 -30.38 -2.64
CA ARG A 85 -0.67 -31.01 -2.46
C ARG A 85 -1.76 -30.00 -1.99
N PRO A 86 -2.11 -29.02 -2.82
CA PRO A 86 -3.16 -28.04 -2.48
C PRO A 86 -4.51 -28.74 -2.22
N ASN A 87 -5.25 -28.27 -1.20
CA ASN A 87 -6.59 -28.76 -0.91
C ASN A 87 -7.62 -28.01 -1.75
N GLU A 88 -8.22 -28.70 -2.70
CA GLU A 88 -9.19 -28.12 -3.64
C GLU A 88 -10.39 -27.44 -2.95
N ALA A 89 -10.86 -27.94 -1.79
CA ALA A 89 -11.96 -27.33 -1.07
C ALA A 89 -11.59 -25.93 -0.57
N TYR A 90 -10.39 -25.75 0.00
CA TYR A 90 -9.86 -24.46 0.42
C TYR A 90 -9.74 -23.50 -0.77
N PHE A 91 -9.15 -23.97 -1.87
CA PHE A 91 -8.92 -23.12 -3.04
C PHE A 91 -10.19 -22.70 -3.78
N ARG A 92 -11.28 -23.49 -3.72
CA ARG A 92 -12.60 -23.03 -4.19
C ARG A 92 -13.11 -21.81 -3.42
N HIS A 93 -12.81 -21.71 -2.12
CA HIS A 93 -13.13 -20.50 -1.36
C HIS A 93 -12.28 -19.30 -1.81
N VAL A 94 -10.98 -19.49 -1.98
CA VAL A 94 -10.08 -18.44 -2.48
C VAL A 94 -10.54 -17.95 -3.86
N ASP A 95 -10.97 -18.87 -4.75
CA ASP A 95 -11.54 -18.54 -6.07
C ASP A 95 -12.77 -17.65 -5.95
N ALA A 96 -13.71 -18.03 -5.10
CA ALA A 96 -14.96 -17.29 -4.93
C ALA A 96 -14.73 -15.88 -4.40
N VAL A 97 -13.85 -15.72 -3.42
CA VAL A 97 -13.47 -14.41 -2.85
C VAL A 97 -12.72 -13.56 -3.90
N THR A 98 -11.79 -14.16 -4.65
CA THR A 98 -11.05 -13.47 -5.72
C THR A 98 -11.99 -13.02 -6.85
N ALA A 99 -12.92 -13.89 -7.27
CA ALA A 99 -13.92 -13.55 -8.28
C ALA A 99 -14.82 -12.40 -7.81
N LYS A 100 -15.24 -12.40 -6.54
CA LYS A 100 -16.04 -11.31 -5.95
C LYS A 100 -15.27 -10.00 -5.89
N ALA A 101 -13.99 -10.01 -5.54
CA ALA A 101 -13.14 -8.82 -5.59
C ALA A 101 -13.08 -8.23 -6.99
N ASN A 102 -12.82 -9.07 -8.00
CA ASN A 102 -12.75 -8.64 -9.40
C ASN A 102 -14.10 -8.13 -9.94
N GLU A 103 -15.23 -8.77 -9.55
CA GLU A 103 -16.58 -8.28 -9.87
C GLU A 103 -16.81 -6.84 -9.36
N LEU A 104 -16.26 -6.51 -8.18
CA LEU A 104 -16.34 -5.19 -7.57
C LEU A 104 -15.29 -4.20 -8.09
N GLY A 105 -14.48 -4.59 -9.09
CA GLY A 105 -13.43 -3.76 -9.66
C GLY A 105 -12.14 -3.69 -8.83
N LEU A 106 -11.99 -4.56 -7.82
CA LEU A 106 -10.81 -4.66 -6.99
C LEU A 106 -9.80 -5.64 -7.59
N VAL A 107 -8.52 -5.30 -7.52
CA VAL A 107 -7.39 -6.16 -7.86
C VAL A 107 -6.90 -6.86 -6.58
N MET A 108 -6.66 -8.16 -6.62
CA MET A 108 -6.09 -8.87 -5.48
C MET A 108 -4.57 -8.68 -5.43
N GLY A 109 -4.06 -8.08 -4.37
CA GLY A 109 -2.65 -8.16 -3.97
C GLY A 109 -2.42 -9.48 -3.25
N MET A 110 -2.16 -10.55 -4.02
CA MET A 110 -2.18 -11.90 -3.47
C MET A 110 -0.78 -12.34 -3.02
N LEU A 111 -0.64 -12.61 -1.72
CA LEU A 111 0.56 -13.22 -1.17
C LEU A 111 0.41 -14.75 -1.21
N PRO A 112 1.27 -15.49 -1.94
CA PRO A 112 1.21 -16.95 -1.97
C PRO A 112 1.29 -17.60 -0.59
N THR A 113 2.10 -17.03 0.30
CA THR A 113 2.37 -17.54 1.64
C THR A 113 2.87 -16.44 2.56
N TRP A 114 2.64 -16.58 3.86
CA TRP A 114 3.33 -15.77 4.86
C TRP A 114 4.80 -16.18 5.01
N GLY A 115 5.64 -15.27 5.47
CA GLY A 115 7.08 -15.46 5.53
C GLY A 115 7.54 -16.54 6.51
N SER A 116 6.78 -16.82 7.57
CA SER A 116 7.10 -17.87 8.54
C SER A 116 7.11 -19.28 7.93
N TYR A 117 6.48 -19.48 6.77
CA TYR A 117 6.39 -20.79 6.13
C TYR A 117 7.52 -21.08 5.12
N TRP A 118 8.31 -20.09 4.75
CA TRP A 118 9.50 -20.30 3.90
C TRP A 118 10.82 -19.94 4.61
N LYS A 119 10.74 -19.11 5.66
CA LYS A 119 11.93 -18.72 6.43
C LYS A 119 12.17 -19.68 7.59
N SER A 120 13.41 -20.13 7.73
CA SER A 120 13.79 -21.13 8.73
C SER A 120 14.03 -20.56 10.13
N THR A 121 14.13 -19.25 10.26
CA THR A 121 14.44 -18.56 11.52
C THR A 121 13.49 -17.42 11.78
N GLY A 122 13.33 -17.04 13.05
CA GLY A 122 12.50 -15.90 13.46
C GLY A 122 11.21 -16.34 14.14
N LEU A 123 10.37 -15.36 14.45
CA LEU A 123 9.13 -15.58 15.17
C LEU A 123 8.16 -16.46 14.35
N ASN A 124 7.61 -17.50 14.97
CA ASN A 124 6.67 -18.44 14.38
C ASN A 124 7.20 -19.18 13.13
N ALA A 125 8.54 -19.33 12.98
CA ALA A 125 9.10 -20.05 11.85
C ALA A 125 8.58 -21.49 11.83
N ASN A 126 7.94 -21.87 10.70
CA ASN A 126 7.44 -23.22 10.43
C ASN A 126 7.64 -23.52 8.93
N PRO A 127 8.92 -23.65 8.46
CA PRO A 127 9.23 -23.72 7.04
C PRO A 127 8.73 -25.04 6.44
N ILE A 128 7.92 -24.94 5.40
CA ILE A 128 7.40 -26.06 4.61
C ILE A 128 7.89 -26.02 3.16
N PHE A 129 8.52 -24.89 2.74
CA PHE A 129 8.96 -24.73 1.37
C PHE A 129 10.42 -25.10 1.16
N THR A 130 10.68 -25.81 0.07
CA THR A 130 11.97 -25.93 -0.60
C THR A 130 11.87 -25.18 -1.94
N PRO A 131 12.98 -24.91 -2.65
CA PRO A 131 12.92 -24.32 -3.99
C PRO A 131 12.04 -25.13 -4.96
N ASP A 132 12.09 -26.45 -4.92
CA ASP A 132 11.30 -27.32 -5.78
C ASP A 132 9.80 -27.23 -5.45
N SER A 133 9.43 -27.36 -4.17
CA SER A 133 8.02 -27.27 -3.78
C SER A 133 7.45 -25.85 -3.96
N ALA A 134 8.27 -24.81 -3.80
CA ALA A 134 7.90 -23.42 -4.07
C ALA A 134 7.58 -23.21 -5.57
N ARG A 135 8.38 -23.80 -6.45
CA ARG A 135 8.12 -23.76 -7.90
C ARG A 135 6.81 -24.46 -8.27
N VAL A 136 6.56 -25.65 -7.70
CA VAL A 136 5.33 -26.42 -7.95
C VAL A 136 4.10 -25.64 -7.47
N TYR A 137 4.15 -25.13 -6.24
CA TYR A 137 3.07 -24.36 -5.64
C TYR A 137 2.82 -23.05 -6.40
N GLY A 138 3.87 -22.32 -6.74
CA GLY A 138 3.79 -21.11 -7.54
C GLY A 138 3.15 -21.38 -8.92
N ARG A 139 3.53 -22.47 -9.59
CA ARG A 139 2.93 -22.86 -10.85
C ARG A 139 1.43 -23.18 -10.71
N PHE A 140 1.04 -23.92 -9.69
CA PHE A 140 -0.37 -24.18 -9.38
C PHE A 140 -1.16 -22.89 -9.21
N LEU A 141 -0.66 -21.92 -8.42
CA LEU A 141 -1.33 -20.63 -8.25
C LEU A 141 -1.40 -19.84 -9.55
N GLY A 142 -0.29 -19.77 -10.30
CA GLY A 142 -0.24 -19.07 -11.57
C GLY A 142 -1.23 -19.63 -12.60
N GLU A 143 -1.31 -20.96 -12.74
CA GLU A 143 -2.28 -21.61 -13.63
C GLU A 143 -3.73 -21.34 -13.21
N ARG A 144 -4.01 -21.41 -11.88
CA ARG A 144 -5.36 -21.23 -11.32
C ARG A 144 -5.89 -19.81 -11.49
N TYR A 145 -5.04 -18.81 -11.28
CA TYR A 145 -5.45 -17.41 -11.28
C TYR A 145 -5.02 -16.62 -12.53
N ARG A 146 -4.62 -17.30 -13.59
CA ARG A 146 -4.16 -16.69 -14.84
C ARG A 146 -5.08 -15.62 -15.40
N GLU A 147 -6.39 -15.82 -15.31
CA GLU A 147 -7.42 -14.92 -15.86
C GLU A 147 -7.99 -13.95 -14.81
N SER A 148 -7.50 -13.99 -13.56
CA SER A 148 -7.95 -13.13 -12.49
C SER A 148 -7.24 -11.78 -12.52
N GLY A 149 -7.88 -10.74 -11.98
CA GLY A 149 -7.27 -9.44 -11.76
C GLY A 149 -6.46 -9.45 -10.46
N LEU A 150 -5.14 -9.61 -10.54
CA LEU A 150 -4.28 -9.66 -9.36
C LEU A 150 -2.86 -9.15 -9.61
N ILE A 151 -2.14 -8.94 -8.51
CA ILE A 151 -0.71 -8.70 -8.40
C ILE A 151 -0.15 -9.76 -7.45
N TRP A 152 0.97 -10.40 -7.80
CA TRP A 152 1.67 -11.30 -6.90
C TRP A 152 2.58 -10.51 -5.96
N ILE A 153 2.43 -10.72 -4.66
CA ILE A 153 3.26 -10.10 -3.63
C ILE A 153 4.02 -11.22 -2.89
N LEU A 154 5.30 -11.39 -3.18
CA LEU A 154 6.12 -12.40 -2.53
C LEU A 154 6.64 -11.87 -1.17
N GLY A 155 7.24 -12.74 -0.36
CA GLY A 155 7.85 -12.37 0.92
C GLY A 155 6.95 -12.64 2.12
N GLY A 156 6.06 -11.72 2.44
CA GLY A 156 5.16 -11.84 3.61
C GLY A 156 5.87 -11.51 4.92
N ASP A 157 6.28 -10.25 5.07
CA ASP A 157 6.87 -9.66 6.28
C ASP A 157 8.16 -10.37 6.76
N ARG A 158 8.96 -10.87 5.83
CA ARG A 158 10.28 -11.46 6.11
C ARG A 158 11.27 -11.11 5.01
N ASN A 159 12.56 -11.06 5.35
CA ASN A 159 13.64 -10.82 4.41
C ASN A 159 14.36 -12.12 4.07
N ALA A 160 14.51 -12.42 2.79
CA ALA A 160 15.33 -13.52 2.30
C ALA A 160 16.81 -13.11 2.30
N ILE A 161 17.54 -13.48 3.36
CA ILE A 161 18.89 -13.00 3.61
C ILE A 161 19.98 -13.96 3.10
N ASP A 162 19.74 -15.27 3.12
CA ASP A 162 20.68 -16.26 2.62
C ASP A 162 20.30 -16.82 1.24
N ALA A 163 21.21 -17.57 0.63
CA ALA A 163 21.02 -18.10 -0.72
C ALA A 163 19.88 -19.13 -0.81
N GLY A 164 19.62 -19.89 0.25
CA GLY A 164 18.54 -20.87 0.29
C GLY A 164 17.17 -20.20 0.35
N GLU A 165 17.02 -19.19 1.21
CA GLU A 165 15.81 -18.36 1.33
C GLU A 165 15.51 -17.62 0.01
N ARG A 166 16.56 -17.04 -0.62
CA ARG A 166 16.42 -16.39 -1.94
C ARG A 166 15.98 -17.39 -3.01
N ALA A 167 16.56 -18.57 -3.05
CA ALA A 167 16.21 -19.62 -4.02
C ALA A 167 14.73 -20.05 -3.89
N ILE A 168 14.15 -20.08 -2.66
CA ILE A 168 12.74 -20.39 -2.45
C ILE A 168 11.87 -19.29 -3.10
N ILE A 169 12.16 -18.02 -2.83
CA ILE A 169 11.39 -16.88 -3.37
C ILE A 169 11.51 -16.80 -4.89
N GLU A 170 12.72 -16.95 -5.44
CA GLU A 170 12.95 -16.95 -6.89
C GLU A 170 12.25 -18.13 -7.58
N SER A 171 12.26 -19.32 -6.98
CA SER A 171 11.55 -20.49 -7.49
C SER A 171 10.03 -20.29 -7.46
N MET A 172 9.51 -19.65 -6.40
CA MET A 172 8.10 -19.25 -6.33
C MET A 172 7.74 -18.30 -7.48
N ALA A 173 8.52 -17.23 -7.68
CA ALA A 173 8.32 -16.27 -8.76
C ALA A 173 8.36 -16.91 -10.15
N GLN A 174 9.31 -17.83 -10.37
CA GLN A 174 9.41 -18.61 -11.62
C GLN A 174 8.21 -19.53 -11.81
N GLY A 175 7.74 -20.17 -10.73
CA GLY A 175 6.55 -21.01 -10.75
C GLY A 175 5.32 -20.22 -11.15
N LEU A 176 5.07 -19.07 -10.50
CA LEU A 176 3.97 -18.15 -10.82
C LEU A 176 4.00 -17.74 -12.29
N ALA A 177 5.16 -17.28 -12.79
CA ALA A 177 5.31 -16.86 -14.17
C ALA A 177 5.11 -18.03 -15.17
N ALA A 178 5.57 -19.25 -14.85
CA ALA A 178 5.32 -20.41 -15.67
C ALA A 178 3.85 -20.80 -15.71
N GLY A 179 3.12 -20.59 -14.60
CA GLY A 179 1.70 -20.87 -14.50
C GLY A 179 0.83 -19.85 -15.21
N ASP A 180 1.05 -18.56 -14.98
CA ASP A 180 0.22 -17.49 -15.56
C ASP A 180 0.71 -16.96 -16.91
N GLY A 181 1.87 -17.44 -17.39
CA GLY A 181 2.49 -16.98 -18.64
C GLY A 181 3.09 -15.57 -18.52
N GLY A 182 3.44 -15.13 -17.31
CA GLY A 182 3.96 -13.79 -17.04
C GLY A 182 2.89 -12.69 -17.11
N ALA A 183 1.63 -13.05 -16.92
CA ALA A 183 0.50 -12.12 -17.11
C ALA A 183 0.35 -11.09 -15.99
N HIS A 184 0.90 -11.35 -14.78
CA HIS A 184 0.69 -10.52 -13.62
C HIS A 184 1.99 -9.92 -13.10
N LEU A 185 1.90 -8.67 -12.65
CA LEU A 185 2.99 -7.98 -11.98
C LEU A 185 3.36 -8.69 -10.66
N LYS A 186 4.65 -8.65 -10.33
CA LYS A 186 5.21 -9.24 -9.12
C LYS A 186 6.00 -8.21 -8.34
N THR A 187 5.84 -8.23 -7.02
CA THR A 187 6.63 -7.47 -6.08
C THR A 187 7.01 -8.31 -4.86
N TYR A 188 7.73 -7.72 -3.92
CA TYR A 188 8.18 -8.40 -2.71
C TYR A 188 7.90 -7.55 -1.48
N HIS A 189 7.21 -8.12 -0.50
CA HIS A 189 6.89 -7.51 0.80
C HIS A 189 7.99 -7.83 1.82
N PRO A 190 8.89 -6.90 2.14
CA PRO A 190 9.96 -7.09 3.13
C PRO A 190 9.44 -7.02 4.56
N ILE A 191 10.29 -7.33 5.56
CA ILE A 191 10.05 -6.94 6.95
C ILE A 191 10.33 -5.45 7.13
N GLY A 192 9.56 -4.79 8.01
CA GLY A 192 9.71 -3.36 8.28
C GLY A 192 10.66 -3.00 9.43
N PRO A 193 11.31 -1.84 9.34
CA PRO A 193 11.37 -0.99 8.15
C PRO A 193 12.31 -1.57 7.08
N GLY A 194 11.86 -1.67 5.83
CA GLY A 194 12.66 -2.28 4.77
C GLY A 194 12.10 -2.03 3.37
N ARG A 195 12.91 -2.37 2.35
CA ARG A 195 12.59 -2.18 0.94
C ARG A 195 12.90 -3.43 0.14
N SER A 196 12.04 -3.78 -0.81
CA SER A 196 12.27 -4.89 -1.74
C SER A 196 13.59 -4.74 -2.51
N ALA A 197 13.95 -3.52 -2.89
CA ALA A 197 15.19 -3.19 -3.58
C ALA A 197 16.46 -3.60 -2.82
N GLU A 198 16.42 -3.64 -1.49
CA GLU A 198 17.56 -4.08 -0.66
C GLU A 198 17.72 -5.60 -0.66
N ILE A 199 16.59 -6.32 -0.81
CA ILE A 199 16.58 -7.79 -0.76
C ILE A 199 16.81 -8.38 -2.15
N PHE A 200 16.20 -7.82 -3.19
CA PHE A 200 16.26 -8.27 -4.58
C PHE A 200 16.64 -7.13 -5.53
N PRO A 201 17.86 -6.57 -5.43
CA PRO A 201 18.23 -5.34 -6.18
C PRO A 201 18.32 -5.53 -7.71
N ALA A 202 18.40 -6.78 -8.19
CA ALA A 202 18.59 -7.08 -9.60
C ALA A 202 17.74 -8.31 -10.04
N ALA A 203 16.60 -8.52 -9.42
CA ALA A 203 15.73 -9.64 -9.76
C ALA A 203 14.87 -9.30 -10.98
N ASP A 204 15.04 -10.00 -12.08
CA ASP A 204 14.30 -9.81 -13.34
C ASP A 204 12.78 -10.02 -13.20
N TRP A 205 12.37 -10.72 -12.15
CA TRP A 205 10.96 -10.98 -11.88
C TRP A 205 10.26 -9.85 -11.10
N LEU A 206 11.02 -8.91 -10.51
CA LEU A 206 10.49 -7.81 -9.70
C LEU A 206 10.04 -6.67 -10.62
N ASP A 207 8.74 -6.47 -10.78
CA ASP A 207 8.18 -5.48 -11.69
C ASP A 207 8.06 -4.09 -11.07
N PHE A 208 7.94 -4.01 -9.73
CA PHE A 208 7.92 -2.75 -8.98
C PHE A 208 8.40 -2.96 -7.54
N HIS A 209 8.91 -1.89 -6.94
CA HIS A 209 9.36 -1.90 -5.56
C HIS A 209 8.19 -1.80 -4.58
N MET A 210 8.36 -2.44 -3.43
CA MET A 210 7.49 -2.28 -2.28
C MET A 210 8.34 -2.03 -1.05
N CYS A 211 7.99 -1.04 -0.25
CA CYS A 211 8.56 -0.86 1.07
C CYS A 211 7.53 -1.16 2.16
N GLN A 212 8.01 -1.56 3.32
CA GLN A 212 7.26 -1.60 4.57
C GLN A 212 7.86 -0.54 5.48
N THR A 213 7.12 0.53 5.77
CA THR A 213 7.64 1.63 6.56
C THR A 213 7.38 1.48 8.05
N SER A 214 6.59 0.45 8.41
CA SER A 214 6.44 -0.04 9.77
C SER A 214 5.69 0.89 10.75
N HIS A 215 5.59 0.47 12.00
CA HIS A 215 4.72 1.03 13.03
C HIS A 215 5.51 1.64 14.20
N GLY A 216 6.72 2.17 13.94
CA GLY A 216 7.68 2.53 14.99
C GLY A 216 7.36 3.78 15.79
N ALA A 217 6.85 4.83 15.15
CA ALA A 217 6.60 6.13 15.77
C ALA A 217 5.58 6.96 14.99
N HIS A 218 4.85 7.84 15.69
CA HIS A 218 3.89 8.77 15.06
C HIS A 218 4.51 9.65 13.99
N ASP A 219 5.68 10.21 14.26
CA ASP A 219 6.35 11.18 13.38
C ASP A 219 7.44 10.56 12.50
N HIS A 220 7.42 9.22 12.33
CA HIS A 220 8.35 8.55 11.42
C HIS A 220 8.11 9.01 9.98
N ASP A 221 9.16 9.52 9.33
CA ASP A 221 9.10 9.97 7.94
C ASP A 221 9.20 8.76 6.99
N ASN A 222 8.05 8.15 6.72
CA ASN A 222 7.94 7.00 5.81
C ASN A 222 8.33 7.34 4.37
N GLY A 223 8.22 8.60 3.95
CA GLY A 223 8.64 9.05 2.62
C GLY A 223 10.14 8.88 2.35
N LEU A 224 10.98 8.70 3.38
CA LEU A 224 12.43 8.46 3.17
C LEU A 224 12.72 7.12 2.47
N LEU A 225 11.97 6.06 2.78
CA LEU A 225 12.13 4.77 2.09
C LEU A 225 11.64 4.87 0.64
N VAL A 226 10.54 5.59 0.42
CA VAL A 226 10.01 5.87 -0.93
C VAL A 226 11.00 6.70 -1.76
N GLU A 227 11.57 7.78 -1.19
CA GLU A 227 12.61 8.60 -1.85
C GLU A 227 13.82 7.77 -2.24
N ALA A 228 14.23 6.82 -1.38
CA ALA A 228 15.37 5.95 -1.65
C ALA A 228 15.09 4.97 -2.81
N ASP A 229 13.87 4.42 -2.91
CA ASP A 229 13.48 3.60 -4.07
C ASP A 229 13.30 4.46 -5.33
N TYR A 230 12.70 5.64 -5.20
CA TYR A 230 12.47 6.56 -6.32
C TYR A 230 13.78 7.02 -6.98
N ALA A 231 14.87 7.11 -6.21
CA ALA A 231 16.19 7.51 -6.68
C ALA A 231 16.97 6.40 -7.41
N LEU A 232 16.47 5.16 -7.42
CA LEU A 232 17.14 4.06 -8.09
C LEU A 232 17.07 4.16 -9.62
N GLU A 233 18.11 3.65 -10.26
CA GLU A 233 18.18 3.52 -11.72
C GLU A 233 18.41 2.05 -12.12
N PRO A 234 17.70 1.51 -13.12
CA PRO A 234 16.63 2.18 -13.88
C PRO A 234 15.41 2.48 -12.99
N PRO A 235 14.57 3.47 -13.36
CA PRO A 235 13.41 3.83 -12.58
C PRO A 235 12.39 2.68 -12.54
N MET A 236 11.87 2.40 -11.36
CA MET A 236 10.77 1.47 -11.13
C MET A 236 9.69 2.13 -10.26
N PRO A 237 8.39 1.76 -10.42
CA PRO A 237 7.37 2.20 -9.49
C PRO A 237 7.68 1.73 -8.07
N THR A 238 7.27 2.48 -7.05
CA THR A 238 7.37 2.05 -5.65
C THR A 238 6.06 2.28 -4.91
N VAL A 239 5.71 1.37 -4.00
CA VAL A 239 4.50 1.41 -3.17
C VAL A 239 4.89 1.25 -1.71
N ASP A 240 4.33 2.09 -0.82
CA ASP A 240 4.36 1.80 0.61
C ASP A 240 3.30 0.73 0.92
N GLY A 241 3.74 -0.52 1.00
CA GLY A 241 2.89 -1.70 1.10
C GLY A 241 2.42 -2.01 2.52
N GLU A 242 3.15 -1.52 3.53
CA GLU A 242 2.75 -1.64 4.93
C GLU A 242 3.24 -0.44 5.75
N PRO A 243 2.49 0.66 5.73
CA PRO A 243 2.72 1.82 6.58
C PRO A 243 2.11 1.63 7.98
N ARG A 244 2.00 2.72 8.72
CA ARG A 244 1.27 2.77 10.00
C ARG A 244 -0.17 2.31 9.82
N TYR A 245 -0.63 1.35 10.63
CA TYR A 245 -2.04 0.94 10.64
C TYR A 245 -2.84 1.76 11.65
N GLU A 246 -4.06 2.14 11.27
CA GLU A 246 -5.00 2.77 12.21
C GLU A 246 -5.31 1.81 13.37
N THR A 247 -5.28 2.31 14.58
CA THR A 247 -5.50 1.60 15.86
C THR A 247 -4.42 0.58 16.29
N ILE A 248 -3.35 0.37 15.52
CA ILE A 248 -2.24 -0.48 16.02
C ILE A 248 -1.44 0.29 17.09
N PRO A 249 -0.97 -0.38 18.16
CA PRO A 249 -0.11 0.27 19.14
C PRO A 249 1.22 0.73 18.54
N VAL A 250 1.60 1.98 18.83
CA VAL A 250 2.83 2.59 18.33
C VAL A 250 4.04 1.86 18.90
N GLY A 251 4.97 1.43 18.03
CA GLY A 251 6.19 0.77 18.44
C GLY A 251 5.98 -0.53 19.24
N PHE A 252 4.96 -1.29 18.93
CA PHE A 252 4.54 -2.50 19.66
C PHE A 252 5.67 -3.54 19.85
N TYR A 253 6.71 -3.47 19.06
CA TYR A 253 7.88 -4.36 19.11
C TYR A 253 9.03 -3.81 19.97
N PHE A 254 8.90 -2.60 20.52
CA PHE A 254 9.87 -2.05 21.48
C PHE A 254 9.55 -2.48 22.92
N GLN A 255 10.58 -2.54 23.76
CA GLN A 255 10.38 -2.78 25.18
C GLN A 255 9.65 -1.59 25.84
N ASN A 256 8.76 -1.90 26.79
CA ASN A 256 7.99 -0.90 27.56
C ASN A 256 7.06 -0.02 26.71
N GLN A 257 6.61 -0.50 25.54
CA GLN A 257 5.63 0.22 24.73
C GLN A 257 4.32 0.43 25.50
N ASN A 258 3.65 1.55 25.22
CA ASN A 258 2.33 1.83 25.75
C ASN A 258 1.26 1.31 24.78
N ARG A 259 0.57 0.22 25.14
CA ARG A 259 -0.49 -0.38 24.30
C ARG A 259 -1.69 0.55 24.01
N TYR A 260 -1.84 1.63 24.78
CA TYR A 260 -2.91 2.62 24.61
C TYR A 260 -2.49 3.78 23.70
N ASP A 261 -1.20 3.92 23.44
CA ASP A 261 -0.70 4.83 22.42
C ASP A 261 -0.82 4.19 21.05
N ARG A 262 -1.79 4.64 20.28
CA ARG A 262 -2.18 4.03 18.99
C ARG A 262 -2.19 5.06 17.88
N PHE A 263 -1.89 4.62 16.69
CA PHE A 263 -2.05 5.47 15.52
C PHE A 263 -3.53 5.75 15.27
N ASP A 264 -3.83 6.99 14.91
CA ASP A 264 -5.17 7.45 14.56
C ASP A 264 -5.28 7.79 13.05
N ALA A 265 -6.45 8.28 12.64
CA ALA A 265 -6.71 8.68 11.26
C ALA A 265 -5.75 9.76 10.73
N TYR A 266 -5.22 10.62 11.60
CA TYR A 266 -4.22 11.61 11.20
C TYR A 266 -2.90 10.94 10.80
N ASP A 267 -2.45 9.95 11.59
CA ASP A 267 -1.17 9.27 11.33
C ASP A 267 -1.18 8.53 10.00
N VAL A 268 -2.31 7.85 9.67
CA VAL A 268 -2.41 7.12 8.38
C VAL A 268 -2.53 8.10 7.20
N ARG A 269 -3.22 9.24 7.37
CA ARG A 269 -3.25 10.29 6.33
C ARG A 269 -1.86 10.87 6.09
N GLN A 270 -1.15 11.26 7.16
CA GLN A 270 0.20 11.81 7.06
C GLN A 270 1.11 10.85 6.29
N ALA A 271 1.08 9.54 6.63
CA ALA A 271 1.87 8.54 5.94
C ALA A 271 1.53 8.48 4.45
N ALA A 272 0.24 8.49 4.10
CA ALA A 272 -0.21 8.39 2.73
C ALA A 272 0.24 9.61 1.88
N TYR A 273 0.00 10.83 2.35
CA TYR A 273 0.44 12.02 1.63
C TYR A 273 1.96 12.12 1.53
N TRP A 274 2.68 11.73 2.58
CA TRP A 274 4.14 11.71 2.54
C TRP A 274 4.68 10.69 1.53
N ALA A 275 4.12 9.48 1.46
CA ALA A 275 4.53 8.49 0.48
C ALA A 275 4.26 8.97 -0.95
N MET A 276 3.05 9.44 -1.23
CA MET A 276 2.67 9.90 -2.56
C MET A 276 3.51 11.08 -3.06
N LEU A 277 3.78 12.07 -2.19
CA LEU A 277 4.59 13.24 -2.55
C LEU A 277 6.11 12.97 -2.51
N ALA A 278 6.53 11.83 -1.98
CA ALA A 278 7.90 11.31 -2.08
C ALA A 278 8.15 10.54 -3.39
N GLY A 279 7.10 10.29 -4.20
CA GLY A 279 7.20 9.64 -5.50
C GLY A 279 6.64 8.23 -5.56
N ALA A 280 5.90 7.77 -4.55
CA ALA A 280 5.20 6.49 -4.63
C ALA A 280 4.14 6.52 -5.74
N CYS A 281 3.96 5.39 -6.43
CA CYS A 281 2.86 5.19 -7.38
C CYS A 281 1.57 4.77 -6.68
N GLY A 282 1.62 4.54 -5.37
CA GLY A 282 0.50 4.10 -4.56
C GLY A 282 0.85 3.98 -3.08
N HIS A 283 -0.17 3.66 -2.30
CA HIS A 283 -0.08 3.54 -0.85
C HIS A 283 -1.06 2.48 -0.36
N THR A 284 -0.76 1.84 0.76
CA THR A 284 -1.63 0.85 1.39
C THR A 284 -2.12 1.38 2.74
N TYR A 285 -3.39 1.25 3.00
CA TYR A 285 -3.99 1.46 4.31
C TYR A 285 -4.04 0.13 5.08
N GLY A 286 -3.91 0.20 6.38
CA GLY A 286 -4.18 -0.91 7.28
C GLY A 286 -4.91 -0.46 8.54
N ASN A 287 -5.61 -1.41 9.16
CA ASN A 287 -6.28 -1.22 10.45
C ASN A 287 -6.05 -2.45 11.32
N ASN A 288 -5.67 -2.24 12.60
CA ASN A 288 -5.28 -3.34 13.48
C ASN A 288 -6.37 -4.41 13.66
N ASN A 289 -7.61 -4.02 13.64
CA ASN A 289 -8.73 -4.95 13.82
C ASN A 289 -9.09 -5.67 12.51
N VAL A 290 -8.86 -5.01 11.36
CA VAL A 290 -9.26 -5.49 10.04
C VAL A 290 -8.24 -6.47 9.45
N TRP A 291 -6.92 -6.20 9.53
CA TRP A 291 -5.93 -7.07 8.90
C TRP A 291 -6.02 -8.52 9.40
N GLN A 292 -6.35 -8.69 10.69
CA GLN A 292 -6.50 -9.98 11.36
C GLN A 292 -7.96 -10.49 11.40
N MET A 293 -8.92 -9.75 10.85
CA MET A 293 -10.36 -10.05 10.92
C MET A 293 -10.80 -10.38 12.34
N TRP A 294 -10.47 -9.49 13.29
CA TRP A 294 -10.69 -9.75 14.71
C TRP A 294 -12.18 -9.78 15.08
N MET A 295 -12.54 -10.74 15.92
CA MET A 295 -13.85 -10.93 16.54
C MET A 295 -13.66 -11.27 18.01
N PRO A 296 -14.68 -11.05 18.89
CA PRO A 296 -14.58 -11.32 20.32
C PRO A 296 -14.28 -12.78 20.70
N ASP A 297 -14.58 -13.72 19.83
CA ASP A 297 -14.30 -15.16 19.99
C ASP A 297 -12.89 -15.56 19.54
N ARG A 298 -12.12 -14.63 19.01
CA ARG A 298 -10.73 -14.83 18.54
C ARG A 298 -9.74 -14.15 19.47
N ALA A 299 -8.63 -14.80 19.76
CA ALA A 299 -7.54 -14.18 20.50
C ALA A 299 -7.02 -12.95 19.74
N PRO A 300 -6.98 -11.76 20.38
CA PRO A 300 -6.53 -10.55 19.70
C PRO A 300 -5.01 -10.55 19.52
N VAL A 301 -4.55 -10.21 18.32
CA VAL A 301 -3.16 -9.85 18.07
C VAL A 301 -3.01 -8.34 18.25
N LEU A 302 -1.92 -7.91 18.90
CA LEU A 302 -1.61 -6.49 19.13
C LEU A 302 -2.80 -5.69 19.70
N HIS A 303 -3.49 -6.33 20.67
CA HIS A 303 -4.60 -5.70 21.40
C HIS A 303 -5.76 -5.20 20.51
N ALA A 304 -6.11 -5.92 19.45
CA ALA A 304 -7.34 -5.66 18.70
C ALA A 304 -8.55 -5.76 19.65
N ASP A 305 -9.49 -4.84 19.55
CA ASP A 305 -10.56 -4.66 20.55
C ASP A 305 -11.91 -4.22 19.95
N ILE A 306 -11.97 -4.02 18.63
CA ILE A 306 -13.19 -3.66 17.89
C ILE A 306 -13.44 -4.73 16.82
N PRO A 307 -14.64 -5.33 16.72
CA PRO A 307 -14.93 -6.26 15.65
C PRO A 307 -14.60 -5.71 14.27
N TRP A 308 -13.98 -6.53 13.42
CA TRP A 308 -13.48 -6.09 12.11
C TRP A 308 -14.53 -5.34 11.28
N TYR A 309 -15.78 -5.78 11.33
CA TYR A 309 -16.87 -5.19 10.55
C TYR A 309 -17.33 -3.81 11.06
N GLU A 310 -17.06 -3.48 12.33
CA GLU A 310 -17.25 -2.13 12.89
C GLU A 310 -16.03 -1.24 12.53
N ALA A 311 -14.83 -1.82 12.63
CA ALA A 311 -13.60 -1.11 12.30
C ALA A 311 -13.45 -0.76 10.81
N LEU A 312 -14.23 -1.38 9.92
CA LEU A 312 -14.28 -1.02 8.49
C LEU A 312 -14.58 0.47 8.26
N ASP A 313 -15.32 1.09 9.18
CA ASP A 313 -15.77 2.47 9.05
C ASP A 313 -14.96 3.47 9.89
N HIS A 314 -13.75 3.08 10.31
CA HIS A 314 -12.82 4.02 10.92
C HIS A 314 -12.48 5.16 9.95
N PRO A 315 -12.25 6.40 10.47
CA PRO A 315 -12.11 7.59 9.64
C PRO A 315 -10.99 7.51 8.59
N GLY A 316 -9.86 6.87 8.93
CA GLY A 316 -8.73 6.73 8.00
C GLY A 316 -9.11 6.04 6.70
N ALA A 317 -9.97 5.01 6.75
CA ALA A 317 -10.42 4.30 5.57
C ALA A 317 -11.18 5.20 4.57
N PHE A 318 -12.05 6.10 5.04
CA PHE A 318 -12.74 7.08 4.18
C PHE A 318 -11.75 8.10 3.60
N GLN A 319 -10.79 8.51 4.42
CA GLN A 319 -9.83 9.55 4.05
C GLN A 319 -8.83 9.08 3.00
N MET A 320 -8.56 7.78 2.90
CA MET A 320 -7.80 7.20 1.78
C MET A 320 -8.55 7.36 0.45
N GLY A 321 -9.86 7.18 0.43
CA GLY A 321 -10.66 7.47 -0.76
C GLY A 321 -10.65 8.95 -1.15
N LEU A 322 -10.55 9.87 -0.19
CA LEU A 322 -10.37 11.31 -0.46
C LEU A 322 -9.01 11.59 -1.10
N LEU A 323 -7.94 10.97 -0.61
CA LEU A 323 -6.61 11.06 -1.20
C LEU A 323 -6.63 10.60 -2.66
N ARG A 324 -7.16 9.41 -2.95
CA ARG A 324 -7.26 8.92 -4.33
C ARG A 324 -8.01 9.90 -5.22
N ARG A 325 -9.18 10.37 -4.79
CA ARG A 325 -10.01 11.29 -5.58
C ARG A 325 -9.30 12.58 -5.93
N ILE A 326 -8.54 13.17 -4.98
CA ILE A 326 -7.85 14.43 -5.27
C ILE A 326 -6.65 14.22 -6.20
N PHE A 327 -5.94 13.10 -6.10
CA PHE A 327 -4.85 12.80 -7.03
C PHE A 327 -5.40 12.50 -8.44
N GLU A 328 -6.45 11.69 -8.56
CA GLU A 328 -7.08 11.34 -9.85
C GLU A 328 -7.83 12.52 -10.51
N ALA A 329 -8.13 13.60 -9.76
CA ALA A 329 -8.65 14.84 -10.35
C ALA A 329 -7.61 15.61 -11.17
N TYR A 330 -6.35 15.20 -11.10
CA TYR A 330 -5.20 15.74 -11.83
C TYR A 330 -4.49 14.63 -12.60
N ASP A 331 -3.64 14.98 -13.56
CA ASP A 331 -2.73 14.01 -14.18
C ASP A 331 -1.58 13.69 -13.21
N TYR A 332 -1.91 12.93 -12.13
CA TYR A 332 -0.97 12.61 -11.05
C TYR A 332 0.27 11.84 -11.53
N GLN A 333 0.20 11.17 -12.68
CA GLN A 333 1.35 10.48 -13.27
C GLN A 333 2.42 11.46 -13.79
N GLN A 334 2.11 12.75 -13.88
CA GLN A 334 3.08 13.80 -14.13
C GLN A 334 3.80 14.29 -12.86
N LEU A 335 3.30 13.97 -11.67
CA LEU A 335 3.92 14.44 -10.43
C LEU A 335 5.35 13.92 -10.25
N ARG A 336 6.23 14.81 -9.87
CA ARG A 336 7.63 14.53 -9.52
C ARG A 336 7.92 15.16 -8.16
N PRO A 337 8.51 14.41 -7.20
CA PRO A 337 8.97 14.99 -5.94
C PRO A 337 9.87 16.18 -6.20
N THR A 338 9.68 17.26 -5.45
CA THR A 338 10.46 18.49 -5.63
C THR A 338 10.76 19.14 -4.28
N ALA A 339 12.03 19.11 -3.87
CA ALA A 339 12.47 19.68 -2.60
C ALA A 339 12.72 21.21 -2.69
N ASP A 340 13.04 21.71 -3.87
CA ASP A 340 13.39 23.11 -4.16
C ASP A 340 12.15 23.99 -4.42
N PHE A 341 10.99 23.38 -4.65
CA PHE A 341 9.73 24.11 -4.80
C PHE A 341 9.28 24.78 -3.49
N VAL A 342 9.50 24.13 -2.35
CA VAL A 342 9.27 24.71 -1.02
C VAL A 342 10.53 25.42 -0.55
N VAL A 343 10.52 26.76 -0.53
CA VAL A 343 11.70 27.57 -0.15
C VAL A 343 11.76 27.85 1.35
N ASP A 344 10.60 27.90 2.04
CA ASP A 344 10.51 28.07 3.49
C ASP A 344 9.35 27.24 4.08
N GLY A 345 9.56 26.68 5.28
CA GLY A 345 8.64 25.82 6.01
C GLY A 345 9.36 24.67 6.71
N PRO A 346 8.67 23.93 7.59
CA PRO A 346 9.24 22.78 8.31
C PRO A 346 9.79 21.70 7.36
N ARG A 347 11.03 21.28 7.61
CA ARG A 347 11.73 20.29 6.77
C ARG A 347 12.02 18.96 7.47
N HIS A 348 11.69 18.86 8.76
CA HIS A 348 11.99 17.68 9.58
C HIS A 348 10.88 17.39 10.59
N GLY A 349 10.90 16.15 11.11
CA GLY A 349 9.94 15.67 12.11
C GLY A 349 8.51 15.63 11.61
N GLY A 350 7.53 15.47 12.48
CA GLY A 350 6.12 15.32 12.15
C GLY A 350 5.46 16.53 11.47
N ALA A 351 6.15 17.66 11.38
CA ALA A 351 5.70 18.85 10.65
C ALA A 351 6.29 18.96 9.24
N LYS A 352 7.16 18.02 8.81
CA LYS A 352 7.86 18.08 7.52
C LYS A 352 6.87 18.25 6.37
N ILE A 353 7.06 19.36 5.63
CA ILE A 353 6.34 19.63 4.40
C ILE A 353 6.93 18.82 3.26
N ARG A 354 6.08 18.23 2.44
CA ARG A 354 6.46 17.57 1.18
C ARG A 354 5.72 18.18 0.01
N ALA A 355 6.38 18.25 -1.14
CA ALA A 355 5.82 18.75 -2.36
C ALA A 355 6.16 17.86 -3.55
N ALA A 356 5.21 17.79 -4.48
CA ALA A 356 5.43 17.26 -5.82
C ALA A 356 4.81 18.22 -6.85
N ARG A 357 5.47 18.35 -7.99
CA ARG A 357 5.05 19.23 -9.08
C ARG A 357 4.94 18.42 -10.37
N ALA A 358 3.96 18.75 -11.20
CA ALA A 358 3.87 18.18 -12.54
C ALA A 358 5.14 18.44 -13.32
N ALA A 359 5.62 17.44 -14.06
CA ALA A 359 6.85 17.52 -14.83
C ALA A 359 6.84 18.71 -15.83
N ASP A 360 5.66 19.03 -16.33
CA ASP A 360 5.44 20.14 -17.24
C ASP A 360 5.19 21.49 -16.55
N GLY A 361 5.10 21.51 -15.21
CA GLY A 361 4.85 22.73 -14.42
C GLY A 361 3.39 23.17 -14.36
N SER A 362 2.44 22.39 -14.87
CA SER A 362 1.01 22.77 -14.90
C SER A 362 0.38 22.89 -13.53
N PHE A 363 0.76 22.04 -12.57
CA PHE A 363 0.27 22.10 -11.20
C PHE A 363 1.30 21.61 -10.18
N ALA A 364 1.05 21.88 -8.92
CA ALA A 364 1.82 21.35 -7.80
C ALA A 364 0.94 21.04 -6.59
N PHE A 365 1.32 20.02 -5.84
CA PHE A 365 0.75 19.63 -4.57
C PHE A 365 1.77 19.85 -3.45
N VAL A 366 1.37 20.51 -2.37
CA VAL A 366 2.21 20.74 -1.19
C VAL A 366 1.43 20.36 0.07
N TYR A 367 1.91 19.37 0.77
CA TYR A 367 1.25 18.87 1.99
C TYR A 367 1.90 19.44 3.24
N SER A 368 1.09 20.10 4.08
CA SER A 368 1.46 20.61 5.39
C SER A 368 0.78 19.79 6.49
N PRO A 369 1.48 18.82 7.10
CA PRO A 369 0.87 17.87 8.03
C PRO A 369 0.38 18.52 9.34
N ARG A 370 0.95 19.64 9.73
CA ARG A 370 0.55 20.38 10.95
C ARG A 370 0.03 21.78 10.67
N GLY A 371 -0.36 22.07 9.43
CA GLY A 371 -0.88 23.38 9.08
C GLY A 371 0.11 24.51 9.28
N ALA A 372 1.41 24.26 9.08
CA ALA A 372 2.43 25.30 9.10
C ALA A 372 2.37 26.13 7.81
N ALA A 373 2.75 27.38 7.89
CA ALA A 373 2.90 28.26 6.73
C ALA A 373 3.97 27.72 5.78
N ILE A 374 3.77 27.95 4.48
CA ILE A 374 4.58 27.42 3.38
C ILE A 374 4.95 28.57 2.46
N THR A 375 6.22 28.72 2.13
CA THR A 375 6.64 29.60 1.03
C THR A 375 7.13 28.75 -0.13
N VAL A 376 6.59 28.98 -1.34
CA VAL A 376 6.93 28.22 -2.55
C VAL A 376 7.49 29.10 -3.65
N ALA A 377 8.31 28.51 -4.52
CA ALA A 377 8.87 29.14 -5.72
C ALA A 377 7.85 29.04 -6.88
N ARG A 378 6.90 29.96 -6.94
CA ARG A 378 5.84 29.96 -7.95
C ARG A 378 6.32 30.07 -9.39
N SER A 379 7.47 30.69 -9.61
CA SER A 379 8.11 30.78 -10.94
C SER A 379 8.39 29.42 -11.60
N GLN A 380 8.32 28.33 -10.83
CA GLN A 380 8.43 26.96 -11.36
C GLN A 380 7.11 26.43 -11.95
N LEU A 381 6.01 27.15 -11.78
CA LEU A 381 4.72 26.82 -12.40
C LEU A 381 4.57 27.50 -13.76
N LYS A 382 3.87 26.84 -14.67
CA LYS A 382 3.48 27.43 -15.95
C LYS A 382 2.43 28.52 -15.78
N GLY A 383 2.25 29.32 -16.85
CA GLY A 383 1.20 30.30 -16.95
C GLY A 383 1.56 31.63 -16.28
N THR A 384 0.77 32.63 -16.60
CA THR A 384 0.88 34.01 -16.09
C THR A 384 0.16 34.18 -14.76
N ARG A 385 -0.70 33.27 -14.41
CA ARG A 385 -1.51 33.26 -13.17
C ARG A 385 -1.47 31.90 -12.48
N VAL A 386 -1.83 31.86 -11.20
CA VAL A 386 -1.93 30.62 -10.40
C VAL A 386 -3.24 30.64 -9.64
N LYS A 387 -4.02 29.57 -9.81
CA LYS A 387 -5.18 29.28 -8.98
C LYS A 387 -4.74 28.52 -7.73
N GLU A 388 -5.17 28.99 -6.58
CA GLU A 388 -4.71 28.57 -5.26
C GLU A 388 -5.86 27.94 -4.47
N ILE A 389 -5.69 26.69 -4.05
CA ILE A 389 -6.73 25.91 -3.38
C ILE A 389 -6.14 25.22 -2.17
N TRP A 390 -6.78 25.35 -1.01
CA TRP A 390 -6.58 24.44 0.11
C TRP A 390 -7.58 23.28 0.04
N PHE A 391 -7.10 22.07 0.01
CA PHE A 391 -7.89 20.87 0.16
C PHE A 391 -7.77 20.35 1.60
N ASP A 392 -8.91 20.06 2.22
CA ASP A 392 -8.98 19.45 3.55
C ASP A 392 -8.99 17.92 3.41
N PRO A 393 -7.90 17.22 3.78
CA PRO A 393 -7.80 15.76 3.63
C PRO A 393 -8.75 14.98 4.55
N ARG A 394 -9.31 15.62 5.58
CA ARG A 394 -10.20 15.01 6.57
C ARG A 394 -11.62 14.85 6.04
N TYR A 395 -12.07 15.83 5.24
CA TYR A 395 -13.46 15.96 4.81
C TYR A 395 -13.62 16.05 3.29
N GLY A 396 -12.54 16.25 2.55
CA GLY A 396 -12.54 16.38 1.09
C GLY A 396 -13.09 17.75 0.60
N SER A 397 -13.18 18.74 1.46
CA SER A 397 -13.64 20.08 1.09
C SER A 397 -12.52 20.90 0.46
N LEU A 398 -12.91 21.74 -0.51
CA LEU A 398 -12.02 22.70 -1.17
C LEU A 398 -12.27 24.10 -0.60
N HIS A 399 -11.20 24.76 -0.23
CA HIS A 399 -11.22 26.15 0.20
C HIS A 399 -10.40 26.96 -0.82
N HIS A 400 -11.12 27.66 -1.71
CA HIS A 400 -10.46 28.49 -2.72
C HIS A 400 -9.92 29.77 -2.08
N ILE A 401 -8.64 30.03 -2.26
CA ILE A 401 -8.00 31.24 -1.75
C ILE A 401 -8.26 32.38 -2.73
N HIS A 402 -7.66 32.33 -3.91
CA HIS A 402 -7.91 33.23 -5.05
C HIS A 402 -7.07 32.80 -6.25
N THR A 403 -7.24 33.47 -7.37
CA THR A 403 -6.34 33.38 -8.50
C THR A 403 -5.52 34.67 -8.58
N SER A 404 -4.21 34.56 -8.51
CA SER A 404 -3.31 35.72 -8.54
C SER A 404 -2.28 35.60 -9.64
N ASP A 405 -1.60 36.72 -9.94
CA ASP A 405 -0.52 36.73 -10.92
C ASP A 405 0.63 35.81 -10.46
N ASN A 406 1.20 35.08 -11.41
CA ASN A 406 2.35 34.23 -11.11
C ASN A 406 3.57 35.12 -10.81
N GLY A 407 4.25 34.85 -9.69
CA GLY A 407 5.39 35.61 -9.20
C GLY A 407 6.56 34.72 -8.79
N ALA A 408 7.61 35.30 -8.24
CA ALA A 408 8.80 34.54 -7.86
C ALA A 408 8.53 33.61 -6.67
N PHE A 409 8.00 34.18 -5.57
CA PHE A 409 7.70 33.47 -4.31
C PHE A 409 6.38 33.89 -3.74
N GLN A 410 5.70 32.96 -3.06
CA GLN A 410 4.46 33.24 -2.35
C GLN A 410 4.37 32.42 -1.06
N THR A 411 3.97 33.09 0.02
CA THR A 411 3.69 32.40 1.30
C THR A 411 2.19 32.13 1.44
N TYR A 412 1.88 30.92 1.86
CA TYR A 412 0.53 30.42 2.10
C TYR A 412 0.38 29.99 3.54
N THR A 413 -0.70 30.43 4.19
CA THR A 413 -1.04 30.01 5.56
C THR A 413 -2.28 29.13 5.50
N PRO A 414 -2.20 27.86 5.97
CA PRO A 414 -3.37 27.00 6.05
C PRO A 414 -4.47 27.55 6.95
N PRO A 415 -5.75 27.19 6.73
CA PRO A 415 -6.87 27.68 7.55
C PRO A 415 -6.77 27.35 9.04
N THR A 416 -6.16 26.21 9.40
CA THR A 416 -5.94 25.77 10.78
C THR A 416 -4.59 25.13 10.93
N SER A 417 -4.06 25.03 12.18
CA SER A 417 -2.78 24.45 12.49
C SER A 417 -2.83 23.52 13.72
N GLY A 418 -1.77 22.75 13.92
CA GLY A 418 -1.62 21.75 14.97
C GLY A 418 -1.78 20.31 14.46
N ARG A 419 -1.49 19.30 15.30
CA ARG A 419 -1.70 17.89 14.95
C ARG A 419 -3.17 17.62 14.62
N GLY A 420 -3.43 16.90 13.55
CA GLY A 420 -4.78 16.64 13.05
C GLY A 420 -5.39 17.78 12.21
N ASN A 421 -4.66 18.88 12.00
CA ASN A 421 -5.02 19.98 11.12
C ASN A 421 -4.08 20.04 9.92
N ASP A 422 -4.03 18.94 9.20
CA ASP A 422 -3.26 18.78 7.97
C ASP A 422 -4.01 19.34 6.76
N TRP A 423 -3.25 19.87 5.81
CA TRP A 423 -3.77 20.54 4.61
C TRP A 423 -2.92 20.21 3.39
N LEU A 424 -3.59 20.05 2.22
CA LEU A 424 -2.94 19.99 0.92
C LEU A 424 -3.18 21.31 0.19
N LEU A 425 -2.10 22.04 -0.09
CA LEU A 425 -2.12 23.19 -0.99
C LEU A 425 -2.01 22.68 -2.42
N ILE A 426 -2.95 23.10 -3.26
CA ILE A 426 -2.99 22.81 -4.69
C ILE A 426 -2.77 24.12 -5.43
N LEU A 427 -1.82 24.13 -6.33
CA LEU A 427 -1.47 25.29 -7.14
C LEU A 427 -1.57 24.92 -8.62
N ASP A 428 -2.53 25.54 -9.33
CA ASP A 428 -2.76 25.31 -10.76
C ASP A 428 -2.24 26.52 -11.55
N GLY A 429 -1.23 26.28 -12.36
CA GLY A 429 -0.74 27.29 -13.31
C GLY A 429 -1.73 27.45 -14.47
N CYS A 430 -2.14 28.69 -14.74
CA CYS A 430 -3.08 29.01 -15.80
C CYS A 430 -2.69 30.29 -16.54
N ASP A 431 -3.22 30.46 -17.72
CA ASP A 431 -3.11 31.72 -18.46
C ASP A 431 -4.34 32.61 -18.18
N ALA A 432 -4.21 33.90 -18.45
CA ALA A 432 -5.23 34.92 -18.19
C ALA A 432 -6.52 34.73 -19.02
#